data_60f7bfd158a847a50d8a8ccd57dfbc31
#
_entry.id   60f7bfd158a847a50d8a8ccd57dfbc31
#
_cell.length_a   1.000
_cell.length_b   1.000
_cell.length_c   1.000
_cell.angle_alpha   90.00
_cell.angle_beta   90.00
_cell.angle_gamma   90.00
#
_symmetry.space_group_name_H-M   'P 1'
#
loop_
_entity.id
_entity.type
_entity.pdbx_description
1 polymer ?
#
loop_
_entity_poly.entity_id
_entity_poly.type
_entity_poly.pdbx_seq_one_letter_code
_entity_poly.pdbx_strand_id
1 'polypeptide(L)'
;MEIIKNVVEYYDELYPVTNEQKEFYGELASNYPNPVKFLRVGCGTGNFEHQLAKNGADVTGIEEYPELIHSANLRRRTQLMSIHYFQMSALDMTHFLGKGFYNIISSLDNRIVHMHDETLIRKFFFDSRRMLGENGTLVVSLYNYNLFNEENPNLPIRESIRTKLTSKISRQDDETWFLNQDVETGNGKIMQVYKNEKIYPLTPEKIERFAKESGYTKIDFYSSFDKAPFTGAEEKLVAVIK
;
A
#
# COMPACT_ATOMS: atom_id res chain seq x y z
N MET A 1 12.05 -8.17 -14.41
CA MET A 1 12.96 -7.44 -13.50
C MET A 1 13.39 -6.06 -14.02
N GLU A 2 13.40 -5.78 -15.31
CA GLU A 2 13.68 -4.42 -15.84
C GLU A 2 12.53 -3.42 -15.67
N ILE A 3 11.34 -3.89 -15.43
CA ILE A 3 10.09 -3.14 -15.54
C ILE A 3 9.93 -2.10 -14.42
N ILE A 4 10.25 -2.46 -13.17
CA ILE A 4 10.16 -1.53 -12.02
C ILE A 4 11.20 -0.39 -12.08
N LYS A 5 12.36 -0.62 -12.71
CA LYS A 5 13.36 0.45 -12.90
C LYS A 5 12.79 1.66 -13.62
N ASN A 6 11.83 1.43 -14.51
CA ASN A 6 11.19 2.46 -15.31
C ASN A 6 10.35 3.43 -14.46
N VAL A 7 9.91 3.01 -13.28
CA VAL A 7 9.01 3.83 -12.43
C VAL A 7 9.71 4.46 -11.25
N VAL A 8 10.90 3.97 -10.86
CA VAL A 8 11.61 4.44 -9.65
C VAL A 8 11.86 5.95 -9.67
N GLU A 9 12.29 6.50 -10.83
CA GLU A 9 12.56 7.92 -10.99
C GLU A 9 11.32 8.80 -10.79
N TYR A 10 10.15 8.28 -11.16
CA TYR A 10 8.86 8.99 -11.14
C TYR A 10 7.97 8.56 -9.97
N TYR A 11 8.45 7.64 -9.13
CA TYR A 11 7.64 7.01 -8.10
C TYR A 11 6.99 8.02 -7.15
N ASP A 12 7.76 8.97 -6.63
CA ASP A 12 7.27 9.98 -5.69
C ASP A 12 6.27 10.96 -6.32
N GLU A 13 6.31 11.14 -7.64
CA GLU A 13 5.36 11.99 -8.37
C GLU A 13 4.04 11.25 -8.63
N LEU A 14 4.12 9.95 -8.92
CA LEU A 14 2.97 9.09 -9.16
C LEU A 14 2.27 8.68 -7.87
N TYR A 15 3.03 8.62 -6.77
CA TYR A 15 2.57 8.25 -5.43
C TYR A 15 2.95 9.31 -4.39
N PRO A 16 2.45 10.55 -4.56
CA PRO A 16 2.81 11.65 -3.66
C PRO A 16 2.23 11.44 -2.26
N VAL A 17 2.97 11.87 -1.26
CA VAL A 17 2.45 11.96 0.12
C VAL A 17 1.66 13.25 0.25
N THR A 18 0.33 13.13 0.31
CA THR A 18 -0.57 14.28 0.38
C THR A 18 -0.66 14.87 1.80
N ASN A 19 -1.18 16.08 1.92
CA ASN A 19 -1.38 16.71 3.23
C ASN A 19 -2.47 15.97 4.04
N GLU A 20 -3.54 15.57 3.39
CA GLU A 20 -4.62 14.78 4.00
C GLU A 20 -4.08 13.46 4.57
N GLN A 21 -3.16 12.81 3.85
CA GLN A 21 -2.49 11.59 4.34
C GLN A 21 -1.63 11.88 5.58
N LYS A 22 -0.89 12.99 5.59
CA LYS A 22 -0.07 13.39 6.76
C LYS A 22 -0.94 13.70 7.98
N GLU A 23 -2.03 14.43 7.79
CA GLU A 23 -3.00 14.78 8.84
C GLU A 23 -3.69 13.53 9.39
N PHE A 24 -4.17 12.65 8.52
CA PHE A 24 -4.77 11.37 8.90
C PHE A 24 -3.84 10.54 9.79
N TYR A 25 -2.59 10.37 9.38
CA TYR A 25 -1.63 9.58 10.15
C TYR A 25 -1.13 10.30 11.39
N GLY A 26 -1.07 11.61 11.41
CA GLY A 26 -0.80 12.42 12.60
C GLY A 26 -1.87 12.23 13.68
N GLU A 27 -3.15 12.29 13.27
CA GLU A 27 -4.28 12.04 14.16
C GLU A 27 -4.33 10.56 14.61
N LEU A 28 -4.12 9.61 13.70
CA LEU A 28 -4.07 8.20 14.07
C LEU A 28 -2.94 7.91 15.07
N ALA A 29 -1.76 8.47 14.83
CA ALA A 29 -0.58 8.31 15.68
C ALA A 29 -0.80 8.88 17.10
N SER A 30 -1.59 9.94 17.24
CA SER A 30 -1.88 10.56 18.55
C SER A 30 -2.59 9.63 19.56
N ASN A 31 -3.15 8.51 19.07
CA ASN A 31 -3.78 7.50 19.91
C ASN A 31 -2.77 6.54 20.56
N TYR A 32 -1.48 6.65 20.25
CA TYR A 32 -0.45 5.73 20.70
C TYR A 32 0.69 6.43 21.44
N PRO A 33 1.38 5.73 22.36
CA PRO A 33 2.55 6.28 23.02
C PRO A 33 3.72 6.52 22.06
N ASN A 34 4.49 7.56 22.30
CA ASN A 34 5.69 7.85 21.52
C ASN A 34 6.91 7.00 22.00
N PRO A 35 7.80 6.58 21.09
CA PRO A 35 7.67 6.68 19.64
C PRO A 35 6.63 5.70 19.08
N VAL A 36 5.75 6.20 18.23
CA VAL A 36 4.76 5.34 17.54
C VAL A 36 5.49 4.41 16.57
N LYS A 37 5.19 3.12 16.63
CA LYS A 37 5.84 2.08 15.83
C LYS A 37 5.02 1.76 14.59
N PHE A 38 5.56 2.11 13.44
CA PHE A 38 4.94 1.88 12.14
C PHE A 38 5.58 0.72 11.39
N LEU A 39 4.74 -0.07 10.71
CA LEU A 39 5.17 -0.96 9.63
C LEU A 39 4.49 -0.55 8.33
N ARG A 40 5.27 -0.28 7.31
CA ARG A 40 4.80 -0.02 5.95
C ARG A 40 5.09 -1.22 5.06
N VAL A 41 4.04 -1.88 4.57
CA VAL A 41 4.13 -3.01 3.64
C VAL A 41 4.02 -2.46 2.22
N GLY A 42 5.06 -2.65 1.42
CA GLY A 42 5.23 -2.01 0.12
C GLY A 42 5.62 -0.54 0.28
N CYS A 43 6.77 -0.26 0.91
CA CYS A 43 7.18 1.11 1.23
C CYS A 43 7.69 1.92 0.03
N GLY A 44 7.90 1.27 -1.13
CA GLY A 44 8.38 1.96 -2.32
C GLY A 44 9.73 2.64 -2.10
N THR A 45 9.82 3.91 -2.44
CA THR A 45 11.02 4.76 -2.28
C THR A 45 11.19 5.35 -0.88
N GLY A 46 10.31 5.00 0.07
CA GLY A 46 10.43 5.45 1.46
C GLY A 46 10.03 6.91 1.73
N ASN A 47 9.34 7.57 0.80
CA ASN A 47 8.98 8.98 0.95
C ASN A 47 8.02 9.22 2.12
N PHE A 48 7.00 8.38 2.26
CA PHE A 48 6.03 8.47 3.34
C PHE A 48 6.67 8.13 4.70
N GLU A 49 7.46 7.06 4.76
CA GLU A 49 8.19 6.61 5.94
C GLU A 49 9.11 7.69 6.48
N HIS A 50 9.75 8.42 5.57
CA HIS A 50 10.59 9.56 5.90
C HIS A 50 9.80 10.69 6.59
N GLN A 51 8.58 10.98 6.13
CA GLN A 51 7.71 11.98 6.77
C GLN A 51 7.28 11.54 8.17
N LEU A 52 6.92 10.26 8.35
CA LEU A 52 6.55 9.71 9.66
C LEU A 52 7.71 9.80 10.66
N ALA A 53 8.92 9.43 10.23
CA ALA A 53 10.10 9.48 11.09
C ALA A 53 10.54 10.91 11.43
N LYS A 54 10.31 11.89 10.54
CA LYS A 54 10.48 13.31 10.86
C LYS A 54 9.61 13.76 12.02
N ASN A 55 8.44 13.17 12.15
CA ASN A 55 7.49 13.43 13.22
C ASN A 55 7.76 12.59 14.48
N GLY A 56 8.91 11.91 14.55
CA GLY A 56 9.37 11.17 15.74
C GLY A 56 8.90 9.73 15.83
N ALA A 57 8.34 9.18 14.76
CA ALA A 57 7.95 7.76 14.73
C ALA A 57 9.16 6.83 14.56
N ASP A 58 9.02 5.60 15.05
CA ASP A 58 9.91 4.46 14.77
C ASP A 58 9.29 3.66 13.61
N VAL A 59 9.96 3.68 12.45
CA VAL A 59 9.38 3.22 11.19
C VAL A 59 10.15 2.03 10.62
N THR A 60 9.41 0.97 10.33
CA THR A 60 9.88 -0.16 9.52
C THR A 60 9.21 -0.13 8.16
N GLY A 61 9.98 -0.17 7.08
CA GLY A 61 9.49 -0.32 5.71
C GLY A 61 9.94 -1.66 5.12
N ILE A 62 9.02 -2.39 4.50
CA ILE A 62 9.37 -3.59 3.73
C ILE A 62 8.95 -3.42 2.27
N GLU A 63 9.78 -3.90 1.36
CA GLU A 63 9.56 -3.82 -0.10
C GLU A 63 10.25 -5.00 -0.78
N GLU A 64 9.59 -5.60 -1.77
CA GLU A 64 10.13 -6.74 -2.52
C GLU A 64 11.11 -6.31 -3.61
N TYR A 65 10.89 -5.14 -4.21
CA TYR A 65 11.69 -4.66 -5.34
C TYR A 65 12.99 -4.01 -4.88
N PRO A 66 14.16 -4.57 -5.26
CA PRO A 66 15.46 -4.08 -4.80
C PRO A 66 15.75 -2.66 -5.25
N GLU A 67 15.24 -2.22 -6.40
CA GLU A 67 15.43 -0.86 -6.90
C GLU A 67 14.72 0.18 -6.04
N LEU A 68 13.50 -0.12 -5.59
CA LEU A 68 12.73 0.74 -4.70
C LEU A 68 13.38 0.80 -3.31
N ILE A 69 13.75 -0.36 -2.75
CA ILE A 69 14.41 -0.41 -1.44
C ILE A 69 15.79 0.26 -1.46
N HIS A 70 16.51 0.19 -2.58
CA HIS A 70 17.75 0.93 -2.77
C HIS A 70 17.52 2.45 -2.68
N SER A 71 16.51 2.96 -3.37
CA SER A 71 16.11 4.37 -3.33
C SER A 71 15.72 4.80 -1.90
N ALA A 72 14.93 3.98 -1.19
CA ALA A 72 14.55 4.22 0.20
C ALA A 72 15.78 4.31 1.13
N ASN A 73 16.75 3.42 0.97
CA ASN A 73 17.99 3.42 1.74
C ASN A 73 18.89 4.63 1.44
N LEU A 74 18.92 5.10 0.18
CA LEU A 74 19.62 6.34 -0.16
C LEU A 74 18.99 7.55 0.53
N ARG A 75 17.68 7.64 0.55
CA ARG A 75 16.93 8.68 1.25
C ARG A 75 17.24 8.70 2.75
N ARG A 76 17.31 7.54 3.39
CA ARG A 76 17.64 7.39 4.82
C ARG A 76 19.02 7.91 5.18
N ARG A 77 20.03 7.75 4.30
CA ARG A 77 21.43 8.13 4.58
C ARG A 77 21.63 9.60 4.91
N THR A 78 20.70 10.45 4.53
CA THR A 78 20.81 11.91 4.74
C THR A 78 20.32 12.38 6.10
N GLN A 79 19.73 11.51 6.94
CA GLN A 79 19.08 11.92 8.20
C GLN A 79 19.22 10.89 9.32
N LEU A 80 19.40 11.38 10.56
CA LEU A 80 19.41 10.59 11.80
C LEU A 80 17.97 10.33 12.25
N MET A 81 17.30 9.38 11.60
CA MET A 81 15.92 9.00 11.91
C MET A 81 15.83 7.53 12.25
N SER A 82 14.84 7.16 13.07
CA SER A 82 14.51 5.77 13.35
C SER A 82 13.72 5.18 12.18
N ILE A 83 14.44 4.79 11.11
CA ILE A 83 13.88 4.10 9.95
C ILE A 83 14.69 2.85 9.65
N HIS A 84 14.00 1.74 9.48
CA HIS A 84 14.59 0.46 9.10
C HIS A 84 13.92 -0.04 7.82
N TYR A 85 14.70 -0.26 6.76
CA TYR A 85 14.21 -0.81 5.50
C TYR A 85 14.72 -2.24 5.30
N PHE A 86 13.81 -3.15 4.92
CA PHE A 86 14.13 -4.53 4.63
C PHE A 86 13.58 -4.92 3.25
N GLN A 87 14.45 -5.55 2.44
CA GLN A 87 14.01 -6.20 1.23
C GLN A 87 13.39 -7.54 1.60
N MET A 88 12.06 -7.62 1.61
CA MET A 88 11.34 -8.85 1.91
C MET A 88 9.92 -8.83 1.38
N SER A 89 9.36 -10.03 1.19
CA SER A 89 7.93 -10.20 0.93
C SER A 89 7.10 -9.93 2.18
N ALA A 90 5.91 -9.38 1.99
CA ALA A 90 4.91 -9.26 3.05
C ALA A 90 4.55 -10.63 3.66
N LEU A 91 4.67 -11.71 2.89
CA LEU A 91 4.36 -13.06 3.34
C LEU A 91 5.37 -13.63 4.36
N ASP A 92 6.55 -13.02 4.43
CA ASP A 92 7.63 -13.42 5.33
C ASP A 92 7.75 -12.56 6.58
N MET A 93 6.98 -11.47 6.68
CA MET A 93 7.13 -10.45 7.72
C MET A 93 7.05 -11.03 9.14
N THR A 94 6.21 -12.03 9.41
CA THR A 94 6.09 -12.65 10.74
C THR A 94 7.26 -13.55 11.15
N HIS A 95 8.12 -13.91 10.20
CA HIS A 95 9.32 -14.68 10.48
C HIS A 95 10.49 -13.79 10.96
N PHE A 96 10.53 -12.54 10.49
CA PHE A 96 11.66 -11.65 10.70
C PHE A 96 11.35 -10.43 11.57
N LEU A 97 10.08 -10.06 11.70
CA LEU A 97 9.65 -8.87 12.43
C LEU A 97 8.93 -9.23 13.73
N GLY A 98 8.90 -8.28 14.67
CA GLY A 98 8.32 -8.48 15.99
C GLY A 98 6.82 -8.69 16.00
N LYS A 99 6.34 -9.69 16.75
CA LYS A 99 4.92 -9.93 17.01
C LYS A 99 4.45 -9.02 18.14
N GLY A 100 3.21 -8.51 18.06
CA GLY A 100 2.64 -7.61 19.05
C GLY A 100 3.41 -6.30 19.23
N PHE A 101 4.16 -5.88 18.20
CA PHE A 101 5.13 -4.81 18.30
C PHE A 101 4.64 -3.48 17.69
N TYR A 102 3.91 -3.54 16.57
CA TYR A 102 3.54 -2.35 15.82
C TYR A 102 2.23 -1.73 16.33
N ASN A 103 2.19 -0.40 16.36
CA ASN A 103 0.98 0.35 16.64
C ASN A 103 0.13 0.51 15.38
N ILE A 104 0.78 0.76 14.24
CA ILE A 104 0.12 0.97 12.96
C ILE A 104 0.84 0.15 11.88
N ILE A 105 0.08 -0.65 11.15
CA ILE A 105 0.54 -1.34 9.94
C ILE A 105 -0.20 -0.75 8.75
N SER A 106 0.49 -0.50 7.64
CA SER A 106 -0.14 0.08 6.45
C SER A 106 0.28 -0.62 5.18
N SER A 107 -0.70 -0.92 4.29
CA SER A 107 -0.48 -1.27 2.90
C SER A 107 -1.30 -0.33 2.03
N LEU A 108 -0.64 0.59 1.33
CA LEU A 108 -1.28 1.69 0.62
C LEU A 108 -1.10 1.55 -0.90
N ASP A 109 -1.77 2.43 -1.63
CA ASP A 109 -1.58 2.58 -3.08
C ASP A 109 -1.82 1.29 -3.88
N ASN A 110 -2.85 0.54 -3.49
CA ASN A 110 -3.24 -0.70 -4.18
C ASN A 110 -2.19 -1.84 -4.10
N ARG A 111 -1.18 -1.73 -3.22
CA ARG A 111 -0.10 -2.72 -3.14
C ARG A 111 -0.56 -4.10 -2.67
N ILE A 112 -1.59 -4.16 -1.83
CA ILE A 112 -2.11 -5.42 -1.27
C ILE A 112 -2.61 -6.39 -2.35
N VAL A 113 -3.11 -5.90 -3.49
CA VAL A 113 -3.70 -6.76 -4.53
C VAL A 113 -2.67 -7.59 -5.30
N HIS A 114 -1.38 -7.23 -5.20
CA HIS A 114 -0.28 -8.02 -5.77
C HIS A 114 -0.03 -9.34 -5.01
N MET A 115 -0.64 -9.52 -3.84
CA MET A 115 -0.78 -10.84 -3.22
C MET A 115 -1.87 -11.62 -3.95
N HIS A 116 -1.55 -12.16 -5.07
CA HIS A 116 -2.34 -12.58 -6.23
C HIS A 116 -3.38 -13.69 -6.01
N ASP A 117 -3.62 -14.13 -4.78
CA ASP A 117 -4.69 -15.07 -4.44
C ASP A 117 -5.32 -14.82 -3.05
N GLU A 118 -6.49 -15.41 -2.84
CA GLU A 118 -7.26 -15.25 -1.62
C GLU A 118 -6.51 -15.74 -0.37
N THR A 119 -5.78 -16.84 -0.48
CA THR A 119 -5.06 -17.44 0.65
C THR A 119 -3.95 -16.52 1.15
N LEU A 120 -3.21 -15.91 0.22
CA LEU A 120 -2.15 -14.98 0.55
C LEU A 120 -2.68 -13.69 1.17
N ILE A 121 -3.79 -13.15 0.65
CA ILE A 121 -4.47 -11.99 1.24
C ILE A 121 -4.96 -12.31 2.66
N ARG A 122 -5.62 -13.45 2.86
CA ARG A 122 -6.06 -13.89 4.20
C ARG A 122 -4.89 -14.03 5.16
N LYS A 123 -3.79 -14.62 4.69
CA LYS A 123 -2.55 -14.71 5.47
C LYS A 123 -2.04 -13.33 5.87
N PHE A 124 -2.05 -12.35 4.96
CA PHE A 124 -1.64 -10.98 5.26
C PHE A 124 -2.47 -10.35 6.39
N PHE A 125 -3.81 -10.48 6.35
CA PHE A 125 -4.67 -9.96 7.42
C PHE A 125 -4.37 -10.63 8.77
N PHE A 126 -4.24 -11.95 8.77
CA PHE A 126 -3.91 -12.72 9.97
C PHE A 126 -2.53 -12.34 10.52
N ASP A 127 -1.51 -12.27 9.68
CA ASP A 127 -0.15 -11.93 10.08
C ASP A 127 -0.08 -10.48 10.59
N SER A 128 -0.75 -9.54 9.92
CA SER A 128 -0.86 -8.15 10.39
C SER A 128 -1.49 -8.07 11.77
N ARG A 129 -2.57 -8.82 12.04
CA ARG A 129 -3.20 -8.86 13.36
C ARG A 129 -2.24 -9.36 14.45
N ARG A 130 -1.41 -10.38 14.14
CA ARG A 130 -0.41 -10.92 15.06
C ARG A 130 0.75 -9.98 15.34
N MET A 131 1.09 -9.13 14.39
CA MET A 131 2.20 -8.17 14.51
C MET A 131 1.77 -6.88 15.20
N LEU A 132 0.49 -6.53 15.12
CA LEU A 132 -0.08 -5.39 15.85
C LEU A 132 -0.08 -5.66 17.36
N GLY A 133 0.30 -4.62 18.12
CA GLY A 133 0.12 -4.58 19.55
C GLY A 133 -1.36 -4.43 19.94
N GLU A 134 -1.60 -4.34 21.25
CA GLU A 134 -2.93 -4.06 21.78
C GLU A 134 -3.47 -2.75 21.22
N ASN A 135 -4.72 -2.76 20.75
CA ASN A 135 -5.39 -1.62 20.08
C ASN A 135 -4.69 -1.12 18.81
N GLY A 136 -3.78 -1.92 18.23
CA GLY A 136 -3.09 -1.57 16.99
C GLY A 136 -4.05 -1.48 15.80
N THR A 137 -3.68 -0.69 14.80
CA THR A 137 -4.52 -0.41 13.62
C THR A 137 -3.82 -0.87 12.33
N LEU A 138 -4.56 -1.60 11.49
CA LEU A 138 -4.20 -1.86 10.10
C LEU A 138 -4.90 -0.84 9.19
N VAL A 139 -4.15 -0.17 8.32
CA VAL A 139 -4.68 0.74 7.29
C VAL A 139 -4.37 0.18 5.91
N VAL A 140 -5.41 0.01 5.09
CA VAL A 140 -5.28 -0.45 3.71
C VAL A 140 -5.91 0.58 2.78
N SER A 141 -5.17 1.04 1.74
CA SER A 141 -5.76 1.88 0.70
C SER A 141 -5.60 1.25 -0.67
N LEU A 142 -6.69 1.21 -1.42
CA LEU A 142 -6.76 0.58 -2.73
C LEU A 142 -7.89 1.16 -3.58
N TYR A 143 -7.99 0.68 -4.83
CA TYR A 143 -9.13 0.96 -5.69
C TYR A 143 -10.36 0.14 -5.24
N ASN A 144 -11.54 0.69 -5.47
CA ASN A 144 -12.81 -0.01 -5.24
C ASN A 144 -13.08 -1.00 -6.38
N TYR A 145 -12.65 -2.23 -6.21
CA TYR A 145 -12.79 -3.27 -7.24
C TYR A 145 -14.23 -3.74 -7.49
N ASN A 146 -15.23 -3.20 -6.80
CA ASN A 146 -16.63 -3.35 -7.20
C ASN A 146 -16.97 -2.54 -8.46
N LEU A 147 -16.20 -1.49 -8.78
CA LEU A 147 -16.40 -0.63 -9.94
C LEU A 147 -15.59 -1.04 -11.16
N PHE A 148 -14.56 -1.88 -10.98
CA PHE A 148 -13.62 -2.25 -12.04
C PHE A 148 -13.74 -3.75 -12.35
N ASN A 149 -14.05 -4.05 -13.61
CA ASN A 149 -14.28 -5.40 -14.12
C ASN A 149 -13.92 -5.48 -15.61
N GLU A 150 -14.34 -6.53 -16.32
CA GLU A 150 -14.05 -6.71 -17.74
C GLU A 150 -14.72 -5.66 -18.63
N GLU A 151 -15.88 -5.12 -18.23
CA GLU A 151 -16.59 -4.04 -18.95
C GLU A 151 -15.97 -2.67 -18.65
N ASN A 152 -15.46 -2.48 -17.44
CA ASN A 152 -14.76 -1.27 -16.99
C ASN A 152 -13.34 -1.62 -16.49
N PRO A 153 -12.40 -1.98 -17.39
CA PRO A 153 -11.10 -2.52 -17.02
C PRO A 153 -10.04 -1.47 -16.66
N ASN A 154 -10.28 -0.19 -16.91
CA ASN A 154 -9.30 0.86 -16.73
C ASN A 154 -9.37 1.41 -15.32
N LEU A 155 -8.28 1.23 -14.56
CA LEU A 155 -8.15 1.83 -13.23
C LEU A 155 -7.87 3.34 -13.35
N PRO A 156 -8.15 4.13 -12.30
CA PRO A 156 -7.88 5.56 -12.30
C PRO A 156 -6.44 5.90 -12.69
N ILE A 157 -6.32 6.84 -13.61
CA ILE A 157 -5.01 7.32 -14.09
C ILE A 157 -4.31 8.07 -12.95
N ARG A 158 -3.00 7.85 -12.82
CA ARG A 158 -2.14 8.71 -11.99
C ARG A 158 -1.24 9.52 -12.91
N GLU A 159 -1.19 10.82 -12.68
CA GLU A 159 -0.39 11.70 -13.52
C GLU A 159 0.30 12.79 -12.72
N SER A 160 1.43 13.23 -13.24
CA SER A 160 2.20 14.38 -12.81
C SER A 160 2.51 15.27 -14.01
N ILE A 161 3.26 16.37 -13.80
CA ILE A 161 3.72 17.22 -14.90
C ILE A 161 4.61 16.43 -15.89
N ARG A 162 5.35 15.42 -15.43
CA ARG A 162 6.34 14.69 -16.23
C ARG A 162 5.90 13.32 -16.68
N THR A 163 4.87 12.73 -16.05
CA THR A 163 4.51 11.33 -16.30
C THR A 163 3.03 11.07 -16.13
N LYS A 164 2.57 10.04 -16.84
CA LYS A 164 1.22 9.50 -16.75
C LYS A 164 1.29 7.98 -16.62
N LEU A 165 0.70 7.44 -15.55
CA LEU A 165 0.59 6.02 -15.29
C LEU A 165 -0.82 5.55 -15.64
N THR A 166 -0.91 4.63 -16.58
CA THR A 166 -2.16 3.97 -16.98
C THR A 166 -2.15 2.53 -16.52
N SER A 167 -3.30 2.06 -16.05
CA SER A 167 -3.44 0.70 -15.51
C SER A 167 -4.71 0.07 -16.05
N LYS A 168 -4.60 -1.16 -16.54
CA LYS A 168 -5.72 -1.93 -17.06
C LYS A 168 -5.72 -3.32 -16.46
N ILE A 169 -6.89 -3.76 -15.98
CA ILE A 169 -7.10 -5.12 -15.52
C ILE A 169 -7.74 -5.97 -16.61
N SER A 170 -7.49 -7.27 -16.57
CA SER A 170 -8.13 -8.27 -17.41
C SER A 170 -8.34 -9.55 -16.63
N ARG A 171 -9.30 -10.36 -17.05
CA ARG A 171 -9.60 -11.65 -16.43
C ARG A 171 -9.40 -12.77 -17.45
N GLN A 172 -9.00 -13.92 -16.98
CA GLN A 172 -8.97 -15.16 -17.77
C GLN A 172 -10.05 -16.14 -17.31
N ASP A 173 -10.28 -17.20 -18.07
CA ASP A 173 -11.36 -18.17 -17.85
C ASP A 173 -11.35 -18.85 -16.47
N ASP A 174 -10.22 -18.93 -15.82
CA ASP A 174 -10.01 -19.52 -14.50
C ASP A 174 -10.23 -18.55 -13.32
N GLU A 175 -10.87 -17.39 -13.56
CA GLU A 175 -11.04 -16.31 -12.58
C GLU A 175 -9.75 -15.59 -12.17
N THR A 176 -8.63 -15.89 -12.80
CA THR A 176 -7.37 -15.20 -12.53
C THR A 176 -7.38 -13.80 -13.14
N TRP A 177 -7.06 -12.81 -12.32
CA TRP A 177 -6.99 -11.42 -12.74
C TRP A 177 -5.54 -11.00 -13.00
N PHE A 178 -5.37 -10.16 -14.00
CA PHE A 178 -4.09 -9.61 -14.42
C PHE A 178 -4.13 -8.10 -14.48
N LEU A 179 -3.01 -7.47 -14.12
CA LEU A 179 -2.74 -6.05 -14.25
C LEU A 179 -1.71 -5.82 -15.35
N ASN A 180 -2.03 -4.92 -16.27
CA ASN A 180 -1.08 -4.30 -17.18
C ASN A 180 -0.95 -2.83 -16.82
N GLN A 181 0.28 -2.34 -16.75
CA GLN A 181 0.54 -0.97 -16.32
C GLN A 181 1.69 -0.36 -17.11
N ASP A 182 1.47 0.82 -17.65
CA ASP A 182 2.44 1.56 -18.45
C ASP A 182 2.62 2.98 -17.90
N VAL A 183 3.86 3.46 -17.97
CA VAL A 183 4.22 4.86 -17.70
C VAL A 183 4.54 5.54 -19.01
N GLU A 184 3.85 6.64 -19.31
CA GLU A 184 4.17 7.57 -20.40
C GLU A 184 4.89 8.78 -19.79
N THR A 185 6.03 9.15 -20.36
CA THR A 185 6.81 10.32 -19.96
C THR A 185 6.47 11.53 -20.82
N GLY A 186 6.77 12.75 -20.36
CA GLY A 186 6.42 13.99 -21.04
C GLY A 186 7.00 14.15 -22.47
N ASN A 187 7.97 13.32 -22.87
CA ASN A 187 8.47 13.24 -24.25
C ASN A 187 7.77 12.18 -25.09
N GLY A 188 6.67 11.58 -24.59
CA GLY A 188 5.89 10.56 -25.27
C GLY A 188 6.49 9.15 -25.27
N LYS A 189 7.56 8.90 -24.50
CA LYS A 189 8.11 7.55 -24.34
C LYS A 189 7.20 6.75 -23.42
N ILE A 190 6.73 5.59 -23.90
CA ILE A 190 5.96 4.63 -23.09
C ILE A 190 6.89 3.53 -22.59
N MET A 191 6.81 3.26 -21.29
CA MET A 191 7.58 2.23 -20.62
C MET A 191 6.66 1.32 -19.82
N GLN A 192 6.78 0.01 -20.02
CA GLN A 192 5.99 -0.97 -19.31
C GLN A 192 6.45 -1.09 -17.85
N VAL A 193 5.49 -1.07 -16.91
CA VAL A 193 5.71 -1.28 -15.47
C VAL A 193 5.31 -2.69 -15.06
N TYR A 194 4.11 -3.13 -15.46
CA TYR A 194 3.63 -4.50 -15.27
C TYR A 194 3.09 -5.05 -16.59
N LYS A 195 3.37 -6.32 -16.85
CA LYS A 195 2.81 -7.07 -17.97
C LYS A 195 2.21 -8.38 -17.47
N ASN A 196 0.89 -8.49 -17.58
CA ASN A 196 0.16 -9.67 -17.09
C ASN A 196 0.56 -10.05 -15.65
N GLU A 197 0.69 -9.05 -14.79
CA GLU A 197 0.96 -9.26 -13.37
C GLU A 197 -0.29 -9.82 -12.70
N LYS A 198 -0.17 -10.97 -12.05
CA LYS A 198 -1.30 -11.55 -11.33
C LYS A 198 -1.69 -10.67 -10.16
N ILE A 199 -2.97 -10.40 -10.03
CA ILE A 199 -3.54 -9.64 -8.92
C ILE A 199 -4.77 -10.34 -8.36
N TYR A 200 -5.12 -9.98 -7.12
CA TYR A 200 -6.39 -10.36 -6.51
C TYR A 200 -7.23 -9.10 -6.28
N PRO A 201 -8.31 -8.85 -7.06
CA PRO A 201 -9.22 -7.74 -6.86
C PRO A 201 -9.89 -7.84 -5.48
N LEU A 202 -9.45 -7.00 -4.56
CA LEU A 202 -9.89 -7.02 -3.17
C LEU A 202 -11.03 -6.01 -2.97
N THR A 203 -12.25 -6.50 -2.82
CA THR A 203 -13.45 -5.66 -2.61
C THR A 203 -13.65 -5.30 -1.14
N PRO A 204 -14.45 -4.26 -0.82
CA PRO A 204 -14.79 -3.90 0.56
C PRO A 204 -15.35 -5.07 1.37
N GLU A 205 -16.23 -5.89 0.79
CA GLU A 205 -16.85 -7.05 1.44
C GLU A 205 -15.82 -8.13 1.78
N LYS A 206 -14.83 -8.34 0.87
CA LYS A 206 -13.73 -9.26 1.12
C LYS A 206 -12.80 -8.74 2.22
N ILE A 207 -12.51 -7.44 2.25
CA ILE A 207 -11.75 -6.81 3.34
C ILE A 207 -12.44 -7.06 4.67
N GLU A 208 -13.74 -6.79 4.74
CA GLU A 208 -14.53 -6.99 5.96
C GLU A 208 -14.50 -8.46 6.41
N ARG A 209 -14.68 -9.40 5.48
CA ARG A 209 -14.62 -10.84 5.76
C ARG A 209 -13.27 -11.24 6.32
N PHE A 210 -12.17 -10.92 5.63
CA PHE A 210 -10.81 -11.32 6.03
C PHE A 210 -10.37 -10.67 7.35
N ALA A 211 -10.75 -9.42 7.58
CA ALA A 211 -10.50 -8.74 8.83
C ALA A 211 -11.22 -9.43 10.00
N LYS A 212 -12.51 -9.73 9.87
CA LYS A 212 -13.28 -10.47 10.89
C LYS A 212 -12.70 -11.87 11.17
N GLU A 213 -12.37 -12.61 10.12
CA GLU A 213 -11.73 -13.94 10.24
C GLU A 213 -10.37 -13.87 10.96
N SER A 214 -9.66 -12.75 10.86
CA SER A 214 -8.37 -12.53 11.51
C SER A 214 -8.46 -11.97 12.93
N GLY A 215 -9.68 -11.75 13.44
CA GLY A 215 -9.93 -11.29 14.81
C GLY A 215 -9.94 -9.78 14.99
N TYR A 216 -10.10 -9.01 13.91
CA TYR A 216 -10.39 -7.59 14.01
C TYR A 216 -11.88 -7.38 14.32
N THR A 217 -12.18 -6.34 15.10
CA THR A 217 -13.54 -6.11 15.64
C THR A 217 -14.22 -4.88 15.05
N LYS A 218 -13.44 -3.95 14.51
CA LYS A 218 -13.96 -2.70 13.94
C LYS A 218 -13.32 -2.42 12.59
N ILE A 219 -14.14 -2.05 11.61
CA ILE A 219 -13.69 -1.68 10.26
C ILE A 219 -14.46 -0.44 9.84
N ASP A 220 -13.73 0.63 9.59
CA ASP A 220 -14.27 1.88 9.06
C ASP A 220 -13.75 2.07 7.62
N PHE A 221 -14.63 2.38 6.68
CA PHE A 221 -14.28 2.69 5.30
C PHE A 221 -14.44 4.17 5.00
N TYR A 222 -13.46 4.74 4.36
CA TYR A 222 -13.44 6.13 3.86
C TYR A 222 -13.09 6.13 2.35
N SER A 223 -13.52 7.15 1.63
CA SER A 223 -13.16 7.32 0.21
C SER A 223 -11.74 7.89 0.01
N SER A 224 -11.21 8.56 1.04
CA SER A 224 -9.91 9.23 1.02
C SER A 224 -9.34 9.41 2.44
N PHE A 225 -8.13 9.96 2.55
CA PHE A 225 -7.48 10.19 3.84
C PHE A 225 -8.05 11.38 4.61
N ASP A 226 -8.89 12.23 4.03
CA ASP A 226 -9.66 13.26 4.73
C ASP A 226 -10.88 12.71 5.51
N LYS A 227 -11.04 11.38 5.50
CA LYS A 227 -12.15 10.64 6.12
C LYS A 227 -13.51 10.94 5.51
N ALA A 228 -13.56 11.38 4.25
CA ALA A 228 -14.82 11.47 3.53
C ALA A 228 -15.54 10.11 3.51
N PRO A 229 -16.87 10.06 3.67
CA PRO A 229 -17.61 8.80 3.72
C PRO A 229 -17.42 7.97 2.46
N PHE A 230 -17.27 6.65 2.64
CA PHE A 230 -17.29 5.70 1.54
C PHE A 230 -18.70 5.14 1.38
N THR A 231 -19.31 5.36 0.20
CA THR A 231 -20.68 4.93 -0.11
C THR A 231 -20.72 3.72 -1.05
N GLY A 232 -19.56 3.33 -1.60
CA GLY A 232 -19.42 2.31 -2.64
C GLY A 232 -19.39 2.87 -4.06
N ALA A 233 -19.69 4.15 -4.26
CA ALA A 233 -19.63 4.82 -5.56
C ALA A 233 -18.25 5.42 -5.88
N GLU A 234 -17.38 5.50 -4.90
CA GLU A 234 -16.06 6.12 -5.03
C GLU A 234 -15.04 5.12 -5.61
N GLU A 235 -14.14 5.60 -6.48
CA GLU A 235 -13.12 4.78 -7.14
C GLU A 235 -12.02 4.26 -6.21
N LYS A 236 -11.87 4.88 -5.04
CA LYS A 236 -10.84 4.55 -4.05
C LYS A 236 -11.46 4.35 -2.68
N LEU A 237 -10.79 3.56 -1.86
CA LEU A 237 -11.15 3.41 -0.47
C LEU A 237 -9.92 3.35 0.43
N VAL A 238 -10.12 3.78 1.68
CA VAL A 238 -9.20 3.64 2.80
C VAL A 238 -9.93 2.86 3.89
N ALA A 239 -9.46 1.65 4.18
CA ALA A 239 -9.98 0.81 5.26
C ALA A 239 -9.13 1.00 6.52
N VAL A 240 -9.76 1.34 7.63
CA VAL A 240 -9.16 1.45 8.97
C VAL A 240 -9.70 0.33 9.83
N ILE A 241 -8.83 -0.58 10.24
CA ILE A 241 -9.18 -1.90 10.75
C ILE A 241 -8.55 -2.08 12.13
N LYS A 242 -9.39 -2.35 13.15
CA LYS A 242 -9.00 -2.47 14.57
C LYS A 242 -9.48 -3.76 15.21
#